data_6ce08d7e85336f7f2a5c98b80baf6bfe
#
_entry.id   6ce08d7e85336f7f2a5c98b80baf6bfe
#
_cell.length_a   1.000
_cell.length_b   1.000
_cell.length_c   1.000
_cell.angle_alpha   90.00
_cell.angle_beta   90.00
_cell.angle_gamma   90.00
#
_symmetry.space_group_name_H-M   'P 1'
#
loop_
_entity.id
_entity.type
_entity.pdbx_description
1 polymer ?
#
loop_
_entity_poly.entity_id
_entity_poly.type
_entity_poly.pdbx_seq_one_letter_code
_entity_poly.pdbx_strand_id
1 'polypeptide(L)'
;MKVQYISRKGNFDSGHRVMNEYMKCFNIHGHTYLYELTFSFENMEEIGYALDFKEIKRVYCQWIDDLLDHGMILNPKDELLIKTTKEYGTKLWEMSLNGKGEYCNPSVENIAKEVFLAMDHLSHILYGTSQTGLKIHSVKIYETPNCWTECFRDSITETEQAHFMDANAKAIKEYAQEKGVLEYDDRKIK
;
A
#
# COMPACT_ATOMS: atom_id res chain seq x y z
N MET A 1 -12.93 11.63 -22.21
CA MET A 1 -11.75 10.78 -22.32
C MET A 1 -12.11 9.36 -21.92
N LYS A 2 -11.54 8.34 -22.56
CA LYS A 2 -11.79 6.95 -22.16
C LYS A 2 -10.70 6.55 -21.17
N VAL A 3 -11.06 6.40 -19.90
CA VAL A 3 -10.16 5.88 -18.89
C VAL A 3 -9.99 4.38 -19.09
N GLN A 4 -8.77 3.91 -19.02
CA GLN A 4 -8.41 2.49 -19.08
C GLN A 4 -7.75 2.08 -17.77
N TYR A 5 -7.65 0.77 -17.55
CA TYR A 5 -7.13 0.21 -16.31
C TYR A 5 -6.10 -0.87 -16.56
N ILE A 6 -5.09 -0.92 -15.72
CA ILE A 6 -4.15 -2.04 -15.60
C ILE A 6 -4.13 -2.50 -14.14
N SER A 7 -4.00 -3.80 -13.92
CA SER A 7 -3.98 -4.36 -12.57
C SER A 7 -2.84 -5.35 -12.40
N ARG A 8 -2.31 -5.42 -11.17
CA ARG A 8 -1.36 -6.42 -10.76
C ARG A 8 -1.75 -7.02 -9.41
N LYS A 9 -1.68 -8.34 -9.34
CA LYS A 9 -1.92 -9.13 -8.11
C LYS A 9 -0.61 -9.58 -7.48
N GLY A 10 -0.64 -9.76 -6.17
CA GLY A 10 0.42 -10.34 -5.37
C GLY A 10 -0.13 -10.79 -4.02
N ASN A 11 0.77 -11.17 -3.13
CA ASN A 11 0.43 -11.55 -1.76
C ASN A 11 1.51 -11.07 -0.81
N PHE A 12 1.17 -11.01 0.46
CA PHE A 12 2.10 -10.84 1.58
C PHE A 12 1.58 -11.59 2.80
N ASP A 13 2.49 -12.12 3.61
CA ASP A 13 2.18 -12.79 4.86
C ASP A 13 2.41 -11.82 6.01
N SER A 14 1.39 -11.55 6.82
CA SER A 14 1.54 -10.62 7.93
C SER A 14 0.69 -11.02 9.12
N GLY A 15 1.21 -10.75 10.31
CA GLY A 15 0.47 -10.88 11.55
C GLY A 15 -0.25 -9.59 11.91
N HIS A 16 -1.38 -9.72 12.57
CA HIS A 16 -2.11 -8.60 13.12
C HIS A 16 -2.91 -8.96 14.39
N ARG A 17 -3.44 -7.93 15.04
CA ARG A 17 -4.37 -8.05 16.15
C ARG A 17 -5.31 -6.86 16.16
N VAL A 18 -6.62 -7.13 16.17
CA VAL A 18 -7.64 -6.10 16.39
C VAL A 18 -7.87 -5.95 17.89
N MET A 19 -7.66 -4.76 18.43
CA MET A 19 -7.85 -4.49 19.87
C MET A 19 -9.35 -4.36 20.22
N ASN A 20 -10.01 -5.52 20.27
CA ASN A 20 -11.40 -5.66 20.72
C ASN A 20 -11.59 -7.06 21.29
N GLU A 21 -11.65 -7.18 22.62
CA GLU A 21 -11.73 -8.46 23.33
C GLU A 21 -12.99 -9.29 23.04
N TYR A 22 -14.00 -8.69 22.45
CA TYR A 22 -15.24 -9.39 22.07
C TYR A 22 -15.14 -10.10 20.73
N MET A 23 -14.03 -9.96 20.00
CA MET A 23 -13.83 -10.52 18.66
C MET A 23 -12.69 -11.55 18.66
N LYS A 24 -12.79 -12.56 17.79
CA LYS A 24 -11.71 -13.55 17.59
C LYS A 24 -10.40 -12.92 17.17
N CYS A 25 -10.46 -11.86 16.38
CA CYS A 25 -9.30 -11.12 15.88
C CYS A 25 -8.53 -10.35 16.99
N PHE A 26 -9.01 -10.37 18.23
CA PHE A 26 -8.25 -9.94 19.40
C PHE A 26 -7.03 -10.84 19.66
N ASN A 27 -7.09 -12.10 19.28
CA ASN A 27 -5.93 -12.98 19.37
C ASN A 27 -4.92 -12.62 18.29
N ILE A 28 -3.63 -12.72 18.62
CA ILE A 28 -2.55 -12.56 17.65
C ILE A 28 -2.65 -13.69 16.63
N HIS A 29 -2.79 -13.36 15.36
CA HIS A 29 -2.84 -14.32 14.27
C HIS A 29 -2.32 -13.67 12.98
N GLY A 30 -2.27 -14.41 11.91
CA GLY A 30 -1.79 -13.91 10.63
C GLY A 30 -2.56 -14.49 9.46
N HIS A 31 -2.42 -13.83 8.33
CA HIS A 31 -3.01 -14.23 7.06
C HIS A 31 -1.97 -14.15 5.93
N THR A 32 -2.16 -14.97 4.91
CA THR A 32 -1.64 -14.68 3.59
C THR A 32 -2.63 -13.75 2.90
N TYR A 33 -2.37 -12.45 2.99
CA TYR A 33 -3.17 -11.45 2.30
C TYR A 33 -2.90 -11.50 0.80
N LEU A 34 -3.95 -11.63 0.00
CA LEU A 34 -3.84 -11.42 -1.44
C LEU A 34 -4.21 -9.97 -1.74
N TYR A 35 -3.48 -9.31 -2.61
CA TYR A 35 -3.81 -7.96 -3.03
C TYR A 35 -3.94 -7.82 -4.55
N GLU A 36 -4.72 -6.83 -4.97
CA GLU A 36 -4.79 -6.37 -6.36
C GLU A 36 -4.67 -4.85 -6.38
N LEU A 37 -3.64 -4.36 -7.05
CA LEU A 37 -3.42 -2.94 -7.31
C LEU A 37 -3.94 -2.62 -8.69
N THR A 38 -4.94 -1.76 -8.80
CA THR A 38 -5.51 -1.29 -10.07
C THR A 38 -5.13 0.15 -10.29
N PHE A 39 -4.53 0.43 -11.44
CA PHE A 39 -4.17 1.79 -11.87
C PHE A 39 -5.06 2.20 -13.03
N SER A 40 -5.47 3.46 -13.04
CA SER A 40 -6.14 4.09 -14.18
C SER A 40 -5.14 4.94 -14.97
N PHE A 41 -5.37 5.05 -16.28
CA PHE A 41 -4.61 5.90 -17.17
C PHE A 41 -5.48 6.43 -18.31
N GLU A 42 -5.06 7.52 -18.92
CA GLU A 42 -5.81 8.20 -19.99
C GLU A 42 -5.16 8.01 -21.33
N ASN A 43 -3.82 7.97 -21.38
CA ASN A 43 -3.04 7.85 -22.60
C ASN A 43 -2.05 6.70 -22.48
N MET A 44 -1.62 6.17 -23.60
CA MET A 44 -0.53 5.21 -23.71
C MET A 44 0.69 5.90 -24.33
N GLU A 45 1.87 5.40 -24.01
CA GLU A 45 3.09 5.74 -24.74
C GLU A 45 3.05 5.21 -26.19
N GLU A 46 3.93 5.68 -27.04
CA GLU A 46 3.97 5.26 -28.46
C GLU A 46 4.10 3.75 -28.64
N ILE A 47 4.76 3.07 -27.70
CA ILE A 47 4.90 1.60 -27.69
C ILE A 47 3.63 0.87 -27.21
N GLY A 48 2.55 1.60 -26.86
CA GLY A 48 1.29 1.03 -26.42
C GLY A 48 1.23 0.66 -24.93
N TYR A 49 2.13 1.17 -24.09
CA TYR A 49 2.12 0.97 -22.64
C TYR A 49 1.57 2.18 -21.92
N ALA A 50 0.87 1.93 -20.79
CA ALA A 50 0.63 2.95 -19.76
C ALA A 50 1.79 2.97 -18.75
N LEU A 51 2.27 1.78 -18.39
CA LEU A 51 3.44 1.51 -17.56
C LEU A 51 3.83 0.04 -17.74
N ASP A 52 5.13 -0.27 -17.74
CA ASP A 52 5.60 -1.66 -17.73
C ASP A 52 5.18 -2.35 -16.42
N PHE A 53 4.60 -3.55 -16.51
CA PHE A 53 4.26 -4.36 -15.33
C PHE A 53 5.46 -4.69 -14.44
N LYS A 54 6.69 -4.65 -14.98
CA LYS A 54 7.91 -4.79 -14.18
C LYS A 54 8.11 -3.60 -13.25
N GLU A 55 7.72 -2.39 -13.69
CA GLU A 55 7.74 -1.19 -12.85
C GLU A 55 6.75 -1.30 -11.69
N ILE A 56 5.52 -1.77 -11.97
CA ILE A 56 4.54 -2.01 -10.93
C ILE A 56 5.11 -3.00 -9.90
N LYS A 57 5.77 -4.07 -10.35
CA LYS A 57 6.41 -5.02 -9.44
C LYS A 57 7.55 -4.36 -8.64
N ARG A 58 8.45 -3.66 -9.33
CA ARG A 58 9.68 -3.11 -8.75
C ARG A 58 9.40 -2.03 -7.69
N VAL A 59 8.36 -1.25 -7.88
CA VAL A 59 8.03 -0.12 -7.00
C VAL A 59 6.93 -0.51 -6.01
N TYR A 60 5.75 -0.80 -6.52
CA TYR A 60 4.55 -0.92 -5.68
C TYR A 60 4.47 -2.26 -4.95
N CYS A 61 4.69 -3.38 -5.68
CA CYS A 61 4.69 -4.69 -5.03
C CYS A 61 5.87 -4.83 -4.09
N GLN A 62 7.02 -4.27 -4.46
CA GLN A 62 8.21 -4.31 -3.61
C GLN A 62 8.03 -3.46 -2.34
N TRP A 63 7.30 -2.34 -2.41
CA TRP A 63 6.96 -1.57 -1.21
C TRP A 63 6.16 -2.41 -0.21
N ILE A 64 5.17 -3.18 -0.69
CA ILE A 64 4.38 -4.09 0.15
C ILE A 64 5.28 -5.18 0.74
N ASP A 65 6.13 -5.78 -0.08
CA ASP A 65 7.08 -6.82 0.34
C ASP A 65 8.07 -6.30 1.41
N ASP A 66 8.65 -5.14 1.17
CA ASP A 66 9.66 -4.56 2.06
C ASP A 66 9.08 -4.15 3.43
N LEU A 67 7.83 -3.70 3.48
CA LEU A 67 7.25 -3.09 4.68
C LEU A 67 6.21 -3.96 5.40
N LEU A 68 5.44 -4.77 4.67
CA LEU A 68 4.33 -5.53 5.25
C LEU A 68 4.59 -7.03 5.30
N ASP A 69 5.32 -7.58 4.30
CA ASP A 69 5.52 -9.02 4.22
C ASP A 69 6.45 -9.54 5.32
N HIS A 70 6.08 -10.64 5.97
CA HIS A 70 6.77 -11.24 7.12
C HIS A 70 6.94 -10.25 8.28
N GLY A 71 5.90 -9.44 8.55
CA GLY A 71 5.88 -8.43 9.58
C GLY A 71 4.64 -8.49 10.47
N MET A 72 4.48 -7.46 11.30
CA MET A 72 3.30 -7.21 12.11
C MET A 72 2.67 -5.88 11.70
N ILE A 73 1.35 -5.86 11.54
CA ILE A 73 0.56 -4.65 11.35
C ILE A 73 -0.25 -4.43 12.62
N LEU A 74 0.05 -3.35 13.35
CA LEU A 74 -0.44 -3.16 14.71
C LEU A 74 -1.14 -1.83 14.92
N ASN A 75 -2.10 -1.87 15.85
CA ASN A 75 -2.68 -0.68 16.43
C ASN A 75 -1.61 0.04 17.28
N PRO A 76 -1.38 1.35 17.11
CA PRO A 76 -0.38 2.10 17.88
C PRO A 76 -0.58 2.04 19.40
N LYS A 77 -1.77 1.71 19.88
CA LYS A 77 -2.06 1.53 21.31
C LYS A 77 -1.76 0.11 21.84
N ASP A 78 -1.31 -0.81 20.99
CA ASP A 78 -0.87 -2.13 21.41
C ASP A 78 0.60 -2.12 21.88
N GLU A 79 0.87 -1.35 22.92
CA GLU A 79 2.22 -1.00 23.37
C GLU A 79 3.07 -2.25 23.67
N LEU A 80 2.47 -3.26 24.31
CA LEU A 80 3.20 -4.49 24.64
C LEU A 80 3.64 -5.25 23.38
N LEU A 81 2.73 -5.41 22.43
CA LEU A 81 3.03 -6.16 21.21
C LEU A 81 4.00 -5.37 20.31
N ILE A 82 3.86 -4.05 20.22
CA ILE A 82 4.80 -3.17 19.54
C ILE A 82 6.20 -3.28 20.13
N LYS A 83 6.31 -3.19 21.46
CA LYS A 83 7.60 -3.32 22.16
C LYS A 83 8.24 -4.67 21.88
N THR A 84 7.48 -5.75 22.01
CA THR A 84 7.98 -7.12 21.76
C THR A 84 8.43 -7.31 20.31
N THR A 85 7.64 -6.81 19.35
CA THR A 85 7.98 -6.87 17.92
C THR A 85 9.29 -6.15 17.63
N LYS A 86 9.49 -4.96 18.21
CA LYS A 86 10.73 -4.18 18.08
C LYS A 86 11.92 -4.88 18.74
N GLU A 87 11.74 -5.49 19.91
CA GLU A 87 12.80 -6.23 20.61
C GLU A 87 13.29 -7.46 19.81
N TYR A 88 12.41 -8.12 19.08
CA TYR A 88 12.76 -9.21 18.17
C TYR A 88 13.32 -8.74 16.82
N GLY A 89 13.31 -7.45 16.52
CA GLY A 89 13.76 -6.92 15.24
C GLY A 89 12.86 -7.31 14.06
N THR A 90 11.59 -7.66 14.33
CA THR A 90 10.60 -7.99 13.31
C THR A 90 10.10 -6.72 12.62
N LYS A 91 9.79 -6.79 11.32
CA LYS A 91 9.12 -5.71 10.59
C LYS A 91 7.84 -5.30 11.32
N LEU A 92 7.62 -4.00 11.43
CA LEU A 92 6.45 -3.45 12.12
C LEU A 92 5.88 -2.30 11.29
N TRP A 93 4.59 -2.42 10.99
CA TRP A 93 3.78 -1.33 10.48
C TRP A 93 2.79 -0.89 11.56
N GLU A 94 2.91 0.35 12.03
CA GLU A 94 1.97 0.96 12.96
C GLU A 94 0.92 1.73 12.17
N MET A 95 -0.36 1.41 12.37
CA MET A 95 -1.49 2.08 11.70
C MET A 95 -1.52 3.57 12.04
N SER A 96 -1.88 4.42 11.08
CA SER A 96 -1.74 5.87 11.19
C SER A 96 -2.95 6.70 10.75
N LEU A 97 -4.03 6.09 10.24
CA LEU A 97 -5.20 6.83 9.72
C LEU A 97 -5.85 7.78 10.71
N ASN A 98 -5.73 7.53 12.01
CA ASN A 98 -6.28 8.39 13.07
C ASN A 98 -5.25 9.35 13.67
N GLY A 99 -4.03 9.38 13.12
CA GLY A 99 -2.91 10.16 13.62
C GLY A 99 -1.78 9.27 14.15
N LYS A 100 -0.57 9.80 14.13
CA LYS A 100 0.61 9.08 14.58
C LYS A 100 0.50 8.72 16.07
N GLY A 101 0.58 7.43 16.37
CA GLY A 101 0.45 6.92 17.73
C GLY A 101 -0.98 6.87 18.27
N GLU A 102 -2.00 7.25 17.47
CA GLU A 102 -3.39 7.22 17.87
C GLU A 102 -4.03 5.86 17.58
N TYR A 103 -5.10 5.55 18.32
CA TYR A 103 -5.82 4.28 18.17
C TYR A 103 -6.33 4.07 16.73
N CYS A 104 -5.85 3.03 16.08
CA CYS A 104 -6.29 2.61 14.76
C CYS A 104 -6.09 1.10 14.61
N ASN A 105 -7.16 0.34 14.51
CA ASN A 105 -7.05 -1.10 14.35
C ASN A 105 -6.62 -1.50 12.94
N PRO A 106 -5.74 -2.51 12.81
CA PRO A 106 -5.33 -3.10 11.54
C PRO A 106 -6.39 -4.08 11.01
N SER A 107 -7.62 -3.59 10.80
CA SER A 107 -8.62 -4.34 10.03
C SER A 107 -8.25 -4.31 8.55
N VAL A 108 -8.73 -5.26 7.78
CA VAL A 108 -8.43 -5.33 6.34
C VAL A 108 -8.87 -4.06 5.60
N GLU A 109 -9.95 -3.40 6.04
CA GLU A 109 -10.43 -2.14 5.50
C GLU A 109 -9.43 -1.01 5.72
N ASN A 110 -8.90 -0.90 6.94
CA ASN A 110 -7.91 0.14 7.28
C ASN A 110 -6.55 -0.14 6.63
N ILE A 111 -6.12 -1.40 6.56
CA ILE A 111 -4.92 -1.80 5.84
C ILE A 111 -5.03 -1.40 4.36
N ALA A 112 -6.18 -1.67 3.72
CA ALA A 112 -6.40 -1.30 2.32
C ALA A 112 -6.33 0.22 2.09
N LYS A 113 -6.82 1.05 3.03
CA LYS A 113 -6.71 2.50 2.97
C LYS A 113 -5.26 2.97 3.05
N GLU A 114 -4.47 2.42 3.98
CA GLU A 114 -3.05 2.80 4.12
C GLU A 114 -2.23 2.36 2.90
N VAL A 115 -2.47 1.16 2.39
CA VAL A 115 -1.84 0.72 1.14
C VAL A 115 -2.24 1.62 -0.02
N PHE A 116 -3.53 1.99 -0.15
CA PHE A 116 -3.98 2.93 -1.18
C PHE A 116 -3.25 4.27 -1.10
N LEU A 117 -3.17 4.87 0.09
CA LEU A 117 -2.50 6.15 0.30
C LEU A 117 -1.00 6.09 -0.02
N ALA A 118 -0.33 4.99 0.34
CA ALA A 118 1.06 4.77 -0.03
C ALA A 118 1.25 4.67 -1.55
N MET A 119 0.41 3.89 -2.22
CA MET A 119 0.45 3.73 -3.68
C MET A 119 0.15 5.04 -4.41
N ASP A 120 -0.83 5.82 -3.91
CA ASP A 120 -1.18 7.14 -4.45
C ASP A 120 0.00 8.11 -4.35
N HIS A 121 0.64 8.16 -3.19
CA HIS A 121 1.79 9.04 -2.98
C HIS A 121 3.02 8.63 -3.79
N LEU A 122 3.31 7.33 -3.88
CA LEU A 122 4.34 6.80 -4.77
C LEU A 122 4.07 7.16 -6.24
N SER A 123 2.83 6.99 -6.69
CA SER A 123 2.42 7.35 -8.06
C SER A 123 2.62 8.82 -8.33
N HIS A 124 2.25 9.68 -7.37
CA HIS A 124 2.41 11.11 -7.49
C HIS A 124 3.89 11.53 -7.59
N ILE A 125 4.75 10.96 -6.75
CA ILE A 125 6.19 11.29 -6.75
C ILE A 125 6.87 10.81 -8.04
N LEU A 126 6.61 9.58 -8.45
CA LEU A 126 7.35 8.93 -9.54
C LEU A 126 6.78 9.23 -10.92
N TYR A 127 5.46 9.37 -11.02
CA TYR A 127 4.74 9.43 -12.31
C TYR A 127 3.77 10.60 -12.41
N GLY A 128 3.74 11.51 -11.44
CA GLY A 128 2.81 12.66 -11.42
C GLY A 128 2.91 13.59 -12.64
N THR A 129 4.05 13.57 -13.33
CA THR A 129 4.29 14.31 -14.59
C THR A 129 4.20 13.41 -15.82
N SER A 130 3.85 12.14 -15.69
CA SER A 130 3.73 11.20 -16.80
C SER A 130 2.66 11.64 -17.80
N GLN A 131 2.95 11.49 -19.08
CA GLN A 131 1.99 11.77 -20.18
C GLN A 131 0.81 10.80 -20.17
N THR A 132 0.95 9.63 -19.53
CA THR A 132 -0.12 8.62 -19.45
C THR A 132 -1.21 8.98 -18.45
N GLY A 133 -0.95 9.89 -17.50
CA GLY A 133 -1.88 10.23 -16.42
C GLY A 133 -2.11 9.09 -15.44
N LEU A 134 -1.10 8.22 -15.27
CA LEU A 134 -1.18 7.03 -14.41
C LEU A 134 -1.40 7.43 -12.95
N LYS A 135 -2.39 6.80 -12.32
CA LYS A 135 -2.67 6.94 -10.88
C LYS A 135 -3.31 5.68 -10.34
N ILE A 136 -3.14 5.43 -9.04
CA ILE A 136 -3.87 4.35 -8.39
C ILE A 136 -5.38 4.61 -8.48
N HIS A 137 -6.13 3.59 -8.85
CA HIS A 137 -7.60 3.62 -8.94
C HIS A 137 -8.23 2.92 -7.76
N SER A 138 -7.81 1.69 -7.48
CA SER A 138 -8.25 0.94 -6.31
C SER A 138 -7.17 0.01 -5.77
N VAL A 139 -7.31 -0.31 -4.49
CA VAL A 139 -6.57 -1.36 -3.80
C VAL A 139 -7.58 -2.36 -3.23
N LYS A 140 -7.49 -3.60 -3.68
CA LYS A 140 -8.29 -4.70 -3.16
C LYS A 140 -7.39 -5.61 -2.33
N ILE A 141 -7.83 -5.96 -1.11
CA ILE A 141 -7.10 -6.87 -0.21
C ILE A 141 -8.06 -7.96 0.26
N TYR A 142 -7.64 -9.19 0.09
CA TYR A 142 -8.30 -10.38 0.62
C TYR A 142 -7.60 -10.78 1.92
N GLU A 143 -8.32 -10.77 3.03
CA GLU A 143 -7.84 -11.32 4.30
C GLU A 143 -7.91 -12.84 4.30
N THR A 144 -8.95 -13.38 3.67
CA THR A 144 -9.13 -14.81 3.38
C THR A 144 -9.63 -14.96 1.93
N PRO A 145 -9.62 -16.18 1.36
CA PRO A 145 -10.13 -16.38 -0.01
C PRO A 145 -11.58 -15.91 -0.24
N ASN A 146 -12.36 -15.83 0.85
CA ASN A 146 -13.79 -15.52 0.79
C ASN A 146 -14.14 -14.12 1.33
N CYS A 147 -13.17 -13.41 1.96
CA CYS A 147 -13.40 -12.13 2.61
C CYS A 147 -12.37 -11.11 2.13
N TRP A 148 -12.86 -10.04 1.56
CA TRP A 148 -12.02 -8.98 0.99
C TRP A 148 -12.67 -7.61 1.11
N THR A 149 -11.86 -6.58 1.01
CA THR A 149 -12.28 -5.19 0.86
C THR A 149 -11.66 -4.59 -0.39
N GLU A 150 -12.29 -3.56 -0.94
CA GLU A 150 -11.72 -2.75 -2.03
C GLU A 150 -11.83 -1.27 -1.65
N CYS A 151 -10.70 -0.61 -1.60
CA CYS A 151 -10.57 0.79 -1.27
C CYS A 151 -10.42 1.62 -2.54
N PHE A 152 -11.21 2.68 -2.65
CA PHE A 152 -11.15 3.70 -3.69
C PHE A 152 -10.79 5.05 -3.05
N ARG A 153 -10.47 6.05 -3.87
CA ARG A 153 -10.13 7.38 -3.37
C ARG A 153 -11.20 8.00 -2.47
N ASP A 154 -12.46 7.88 -2.84
CA ASP A 154 -13.61 8.41 -2.11
C ASP A 154 -13.98 7.61 -0.85
N SER A 155 -13.32 6.46 -0.63
CA SER A 155 -13.41 5.70 0.62
C SER A 155 -12.53 6.29 1.74
N ILE A 156 -11.70 7.30 1.44
CA ILE A 156 -10.72 7.87 2.35
C ILE A 156 -11.06 9.34 2.58
N THR A 157 -11.20 9.72 3.85
CA THR A 157 -11.44 11.12 4.22
C THR A 157 -10.17 11.96 4.10
N GLU A 158 -10.33 13.27 3.95
CA GLU A 158 -9.19 14.22 3.96
C GLU A 158 -8.40 14.13 5.27
N THR A 159 -9.08 13.90 6.38
CA THR A 159 -8.44 13.74 7.70
C THR A 159 -7.57 12.49 7.78
N GLU A 160 -8.08 11.33 7.33
CA GLU A 160 -7.31 10.08 7.26
C GLU A 160 -6.08 10.24 6.37
N GLN A 161 -6.25 10.89 5.21
CA GLN A 161 -5.13 11.18 4.31
C GLN A 161 -4.09 12.09 4.98
N ALA A 162 -4.52 13.18 5.63
CA ALA A 162 -3.62 14.11 6.30
C ALA A 162 -2.81 13.40 7.41
N HIS A 163 -3.46 12.59 8.24
CA HIS A 163 -2.82 11.82 9.30
C HIS A 163 -1.80 10.81 8.74
N PHE A 164 -2.20 10.05 7.72
CA PHE A 164 -1.30 9.11 7.06
C PHE A 164 -0.07 9.81 6.48
N MET A 165 -0.26 10.94 5.81
CA MET A 165 0.83 11.70 5.19
C MET A 165 1.77 12.30 6.23
N ASP A 166 1.24 12.83 7.35
CA ASP A 166 2.06 13.34 8.46
C ASP A 166 2.98 12.24 9.03
N ALA A 167 2.45 11.03 9.17
CA ALA A 167 3.20 9.89 9.69
C ALA A 167 4.23 9.31 8.69
N ASN A 168 3.90 9.24 7.39
CA ASN A 168 4.58 8.36 6.45
C ASN A 168 5.20 9.06 5.23
N ALA A 169 4.84 10.32 4.90
CA ALA A 169 5.26 10.98 3.66
C ALA A 169 6.78 11.02 3.47
N LYS A 170 7.54 11.26 4.55
CA LYS A 170 9.00 11.29 4.50
C LYS A 170 9.58 9.94 4.10
N ALA A 171 9.14 8.86 4.74
CA ALA A 171 9.62 7.51 4.46
C ALA A 171 9.24 7.05 3.03
N ILE A 172 8.03 7.37 2.58
CA ILE A 172 7.59 7.07 1.21
C ILE A 172 8.43 7.85 0.18
N LYS A 173 8.74 9.12 0.47
CA LYS A 173 9.60 9.93 -0.41
C LYS A 173 11.02 9.38 -0.50
N GLU A 174 11.61 8.97 0.61
CA GLU A 174 12.93 8.35 0.65
C GLU A 174 12.94 7.04 -0.15
N TYR A 175 11.93 6.20 0.04
CA TYR A 175 11.73 4.98 -0.74
C TYR A 175 11.58 5.26 -2.25
N ALA A 176 10.78 6.25 -2.64
CA ALA A 176 10.61 6.63 -4.03
C ALA A 176 11.93 7.12 -4.67
N GLN A 177 12.73 7.86 -3.92
CA GLN A 177 14.05 8.33 -4.38
C GLN A 177 15.01 7.17 -4.59
N GLU A 178 15.02 6.16 -3.72
CA GLU A 178 15.81 4.94 -3.87
C GLU A 178 15.41 4.15 -5.11
N LYS A 179 14.13 3.97 -5.34
CA LYS A 179 13.62 3.21 -6.50
C LYS A 179 13.79 3.98 -7.81
N GLY A 180 13.57 5.29 -7.82
CA GLY A 180 13.61 6.12 -9.03
C GLY A 180 12.65 5.67 -10.13
N VAL A 181 12.49 6.47 -11.16
CA VAL A 181 11.80 6.08 -12.41
C VAL A 181 12.84 5.39 -13.30
N LEU A 182 12.51 4.23 -13.88
CA LEU A 182 13.34 3.66 -14.93
C LEU A 182 13.27 4.58 -16.15
N GLU A 183 14.40 5.18 -16.53
CA GLU A 183 14.51 5.84 -17.81
C GLU A 183 14.31 4.79 -18.91
N TYR A 184 13.33 5.02 -19.76
CA TYR A 184 13.12 4.21 -20.95
C TYR A 184 14.33 4.38 -21.86
N ASP A 185 15.10 3.33 -22.05
CA ASP A 185 16.20 3.33 -23.02
C ASP A 185 15.64 3.07 -24.42
N ASP A 186 15.27 4.15 -25.12
CA ASP A 186 14.75 4.13 -26.49
C ASP A 186 15.62 3.34 -27.49
N ARG A 187 16.85 3.02 -27.10
CA ARG A 187 17.80 2.25 -27.92
C ARG A 187 17.53 0.75 -27.92
N LYS A 188 16.64 0.24 -27.06
CA LYS A 188 16.29 -1.18 -26.97
C LYS A 188 15.09 -1.58 -27.79
N ILE A 189 14.45 -0.62 -28.46
CA ILE A 189 13.35 -0.86 -29.41
C ILE A 189 13.95 -0.91 -30.81
N LYS A 190 14.61 -2.01 -31.15
CA LYS A 190 14.98 -2.32 -32.52
C LYS A 190 14.53 -3.72 -32.87
#